data_f5dc5a6841f708dcd979202bd55c37cf
#
_entry.id   f5dc5a6841f708dcd979202bd55c37cf
#
_cell.length_a   1.000
_cell.length_b   1.000
_cell.length_c   1.000
_cell.angle_alpha   90.00
_cell.angle_beta   90.00
_cell.angle_gamma   90.00
#
_symmetry.space_group_name_H-M   'P 1'
#
loop_
_entity.id
_entity.type
_entity.pdbx_description
1 polymer ?
#
loop_
_entity_poly.entity_id
_entity_poly.type
_entity_poly.pdbx_seq_one_letter_code
_entity_poly.pdbx_strand_id
1 'polypeptide(L)'
;IDGAVQFPILFELNQGQGQGDQVKTQVAAAYKRPSEADASRWVLSSYFTSDWMPATTARTAMPLALDMAHLYAALLQGLMPLPVRPQEGLPDWIARVELAANKRREVEKTQARLIKEKQFNRKVEINAILRQLKSALEQLSR
;
A
#
# COMPACT_ATOMS: atom_id res chain seq x y z
N ILE A 1 -15.62 10.48 0.77
CA ILE A 1 -16.65 9.42 0.77
C ILE A 1 -16.28 8.35 1.79
N ASP A 2 -15.12 7.70 1.67
CA ASP A 2 -14.73 6.57 2.51
C ASP A 2 -14.66 6.91 4.01
N GLY A 3 -14.18 8.08 4.39
CA GLY A 3 -14.14 8.52 5.80
C GLY A 3 -15.52 8.72 6.45
N ALA A 4 -16.58 8.91 5.66
CA ALA A 4 -17.94 9.12 6.14
C ALA A 4 -18.76 7.82 6.22
N VAL A 5 -18.33 6.76 5.55
CA VAL A 5 -19.01 5.46 5.52
C VAL A 5 -18.41 4.57 6.61
N GLN A 6 -19.25 3.95 7.43
CA GLN A 6 -18.80 3.10 8.55
C GLN A 6 -18.36 1.69 8.13
N PHE A 7 -18.55 1.32 6.87
CA PHE A 7 -18.21 0.00 6.35
C PHE A 7 -16.95 0.05 5.49
N PRO A 8 -16.15 -1.03 5.43
CA PRO A 8 -15.08 -1.18 4.47
C PRO A 8 -15.61 -1.05 3.04
N ILE A 9 -14.85 -0.35 2.18
CA ILE A 9 -15.22 -0.13 0.79
C ILE A 9 -14.07 -0.63 -0.10
N LEU A 10 -14.44 -1.34 -1.15
CA LEU A 10 -13.56 -1.69 -2.25
C LEU A 10 -13.99 -0.87 -3.46
N PHE A 11 -13.08 -0.05 -3.96
CA PHE A 11 -13.32 0.78 -5.13
C PHE A 11 -12.85 0.07 -6.39
N GLU A 12 -13.66 0.10 -7.42
CA GLU A 12 -13.26 -0.24 -8.78
C GLU A 12 -13.20 1.03 -9.60
N LEU A 13 -12.01 1.41 -10.02
CA LEU A 13 -11.74 2.62 -10.79
C LEU A 13 -11.58 2.25 -12.25
N ASN A 14 -12.31 2.93 -13.14
CA ASN A 14 -12.22 2.72 -14.56
C ASN A 14 -11.60 3.94 -15.24
N GLN A 15 -10.65 3.70 -16.14
CA GLN A 15 -9.98 4.73 -16.93
C GLN A 15 -10.05 4.38 -18.42
N GLY A 16 -10.42 5.35 -19.24
CA GLY A 16 -10.52 5.21 -20.71
C GLY A 16 -11.93 5.49 -21.21
N GLN A 17 -12.05 5.57 -22.55
CA GLN A 17 -13.32 5.74 -23.23
C GLN A 17 -13.50 4.61 -24.23
N GLY A 18 -14.73 4.13 -24.41
CA GLY A 18 -15.05 3.04 -25.32
C GLY A 18 -15.39 1.74 -24.62
N GLN A 19 -15.18 0.62 -25.29
CA GLN A 19 -15.44 -0.73 -24.76
C GLN A 19 -14.20 -1.63 -24.91
N GLY A 20 -14.17 -2.70 -24.11
CA GLY A 20 -13.11 -3.71 -24.18
C GLY A 20 -11.78 -3.22 -23.60
N ASP A 21 -10.69 -3.56 -24.29
CA ASP A 21 -9.30 -3.32 -23.84
C ASP A 21 -8.89 -1.85 -23.78
N GLN A 22 -9.71 -0.94 -24.33
CA GLN A 22 -9.49 0.51 -24.22
C GLN A 22 -9.83 1.04 -22.82
N VAL A 23 -10.63 0.30 -22.06
CA VAL A 23 -10.97 0.62 -20.68
C VAL A 23 -10.09 -0.20 -19.76
N LYS A 24 -9.35 0.47 -18.88
CA LYS A 24 -8.55 -0.14 -17.83
C LYS A 24 -9.26 -0.03 -16.50
N THR A 25 -9.16 -1.07 -15.69
CA THR A 25 -9.72 -1.15 -14.35
C THR A 25 -8.62 -1.30 -13.32
N GLN A 26 -8.74 -0.60 -12.21
CA GLN A 26 -7.89 -0.73 -11.04
C GLN A 26 -8.77 -0.91 -9.80
N VAL A 27 -8.39 -1.80 -8.92
CA VAL A 27 -9.05 -1.98 -7.63
C VAL A 27 -8.26 -1.24 -6.56
N ALA A 28 -8.98 -0.54 -5.66
CA ALA A 28 -8.39 0.18 -4.54
C ALA A 28 -9.18 -0.07 -3.26
N ALA A 29 -8.49 -0.26 -2.15
CA ALA A 29 -9.08 -0.39 -0.83
C ALA A 29 -8.13 0.13 0.25
N ALA A 30 -8.69 0.57 1.39
CA ALA A 30 -7.93 1.01 2.56
C ALA A 30 -8.39 0.24 3.80
N TYR A 31 -7.46 -0.14 4.66
CA TYR A 31 -7.84 -0.72 5.94
C TYR A 31 -8.52 0.33 6.82
N LYS A 32 -9.65 -0.04 7.39
CA LYS A 32 -10.47 0.82 8.22
C LYS A 32 -10.61 0.24 9.61
N ARG A 33 -10.33 1.04 10.63
CA ARG A 33 -10.49 0.67 12.03
C ARG A 33 -11.09 1.80 12.84
N PRO A 34 -11.76 1.52 13.97
CA PRO A 34 -12.14 2.57 14.91
C PRO A 34 -10.89 3.29 15.44
N SER A 35 -11.01 4.57 15.73
CA SER A 35 -9.97 5.34 16.40
C SER A 35 -9.86 4.92 17.86
N GLU A 36 -8.63 4.78 18.36
CA GLU A 36 -8.38 4.48 19.79
C GLU A 36 -8.77 5.66 20.69
N ALA A 37 -8.69 6.89 20.17
CA ALA A 37 -9.02 8.11 20.92
C ALA A 37 -10.52 8.43 20.91
N ASP A 38 -11.24 7.99 19.88
CA ASP A 38 -12.68 8.28 19.71
C ASP A 38 -13.32 7.18 18.88
N ALA A 39 -14.04 6.28 19.54
CA ALA A 39 -14.70 5.13 18.91
C ALA A 39 -15.76 5.52 17.86
N SER A 40 -16.23 6.77 17.85
CA SER A 40 -17.14 7.28 16.83
C SER A 40 -16.44 7.63 15.50
N ARG A 41 -15.11 7.69 15.50
CA ARG A 41 -14.29 8.03 14.34
C ARG A 41 -13.60 6.81 13.77
N TRP A 42 -13.49 6.79 12.45
CA TRP A 42 -12.78 5.77 11.70
C TRP A 42 -11.43 6.30 11.22
N VAL A 43 -10.40 5.48 11.39
CA VAL A 43 -9.05 5.73 10.87
C VAL A 43 -8.85 4.88 9.65
N LEU A 44 -8.38 5.51 8.58
CA LEU A 44 -8.07 4.87 7.31
C LEU A 44 -6.55 4.74 7.17
N SER A 45 -6.08 3.59 6.72
CA SER A 45 -4.72 3.43 6.21
C SER A 45 -4.52 4.18 4.89
N SER A 46 -3.32 4.12 4.34
CA SER A 46 -3.10 4.41 2.92
C SER A 46 -3.94 3.47 2.05
N TYR A 47 -4.32 3.93 0.84
CA TYR A 47 -4.96 3.06 -0.13
C TYR A 47 -3.95 2.10 -0.76
N PHE A 48 -4.32 0.83 -0.81
CA PHE A 48 -3.63 -0.22 -1.55
C PHE A 48 -4.35 -0.41 -2.87
N THR A 49 -3.60 -0.50 -3.97
CA THR A 49 -4.17 -0.56 -5.31
C THR A 49 -3.56 -1.71 -6.10
N SER A 50 -4.38 -2.35 -6.92
CA SER A 50 -3.89 -3.26 -7.95
C SER A 50 -3.17 -2.49 -9.05
N ASP A 51 -2.52 -3.21 -9.96
CA ASP A 51 -2.12 -2.66 -11.25
C ASP A 51 -3.35 -2.32 -12.10
N TRP A 52 -3.17 -1.44 -13.09
CA TRP A 52 -4.17 -1.18 -14.11
C TRP A 52 -4.25 -2.35 -15.09
N MET A 53 -5.39 -3.01 -15.15
CA MET A 53 -5.65 -4.17 -15.99
C MET A 53 -6.71 -3.82 -17.05
N PRO A 54 -6.71 -4.45 -18.24
CA PRO A 54 -7.84 -4.36 -19.16
C PRO A 54 -9.16 -4.72 -18.45
N ALA A 55 -10.24 -3.98 -18.70
CA ALA A 55 -11.54 -4.27 -18.09
C ALA A 55 -12.11 -5.64 -18.47
N THR A 56 -11.59 -6.22 -19.56
CA THR A 56 -11.89 -7.58 -20.03
C THR A 56 -11.13 -8.69 -19.29
N THR A 57 -10.19 -8.33 -18.38
CA THR A 57 -9.44 -9.30 -17.59
C THR A 57 -10.38 -10.16 -16.74
N ALA A 58 -10.20 -11.47 -16.80
CA ALA A 58 -11.01 -12.42 -16.04
C ALA A 58 -10.91 -12.10 -14.53
N ARG A 59 -12.06 -12.02 -13.87
CA ARG A 59 -12.16 -11.76 -12.45
C ARG A 59 -11.83 -13.02 -11.66
N THR A 60 -11.06 -12.88 -10.58
CA THR A 60 -10.81 -13.96 -9.63
C THR A 60 -12.06 -14.24 -8.82
N ALA A 61 -12.29 -15.49 -8.48
CA ALA A 61 -13.39 -15.88 -7.59
C ALA A 61 -13.24 -15.18 -6.21
N MET A 62 -14.38 -14.88 -5.60
CA MET A 62 -14.41 -14.31 -4.24
C MET A 62 -13.76 -15.28 -3.25
N PRO A 63 -12.89 -14.83 -2.36
CA PRO A 63 -12.31 -15.69 -1.31
C PRO A 63 -13.40 -16.27 -0.41
N LEU A 64 -13.22 -17.51 0.03
CA LEU A 64 -14.06 -18.08 1.07
C LEU A 64 -13.66 -17.49 2.42
N ALA A 65 -14.64 -16.99 3.18
CA ALA A 65 -14.43 -16.41 4.48
C ALA A 65 -15.61 -16.73 5.42
N LEU A 66 -15.33 -16.82 6.71
CA LEU A 66 -16.34 -17.13 7.72
C LEU A 66 -17.21 -15.92 8.08
N ASP A 67 -16.68 -14.72 7.91
CA ASP A 67 -17.36 -13.45 8.17
C ASP A 67 -16.83 -12.34 7.26
N MET A 68 -17.48 -11.17 7.35
CA MET A 68 -17.14 -10.01 6.52
C MET A 68 -15.76 -9.43 6.82
N ALA A 69 -15.27 -9.53 8.05
CA ALA A 69 -13.94 -9.03 8.43
C ALA A 69 -12.86 -9.88 7.79
N HIS A 70 -12.98 -11.20 7.83
CA HIS A 70 -12.07 -12.15 7.16
C HIS A 70 -12.13 -12.01 5.64
N LEU A 71 -13.33 -11.81 5.07
CA LEU A 71 -13.47 -11.57 3.63
C LEU A 71 -12.70 -10.31 3.21
N TYR A 72 -12.89 -9.21 3.95
CA TYR A 72 -12.23 -7.96 3.64
C TYR A 72 -10.71 -8.05 3.80
N ALA A 73 -10.24 -8.74 4.85
CA ALA A 73 -8.82 -9.00 5.04
C ALA A 73 -8.22 -9.79 3.87
N ALA A 74 -8.91 -10.82 3.37
CA ALA A 74 -8.48 -11.60 2.22
C ALA A 74 -8.45 -10.78 0.92
N LEU A 75 -9.42 -9.89 0.72
CA LEU A 75 -9.44 -8.97 -0.43
C LEU A 75 -8.30 -7.96 -0.35
N LEU A 76 -8.04 -7.36 0.83
CA LEU A 76 -6.91 -6.47 1.06
C LEU A 76 -5.57 -7.17 0.80
N GLN A 77 -5.45 -8.43 1.23
CA GLN A 77 -4.24 -9.22 1.01
C GLN A 77 -3.83 -9.28 -0.46
N GLY A 78 -4.80 -9.39 -1.36
CA GLY A 78 -4.56 -9.38 -2.81
C GLY A 78 -4.03 -8.04 -3.36
N LEU A 79 -4.14 -6.95 -2.60
CA LEU A 79 -3.68 -5.61 -2.98
C LEU A 79 -2.38 -5.20 -2.28
N MET A 80 -1.92 -5.98 -1.29
CA MET A 80 -0.74 -5.64 -0.49
C MET A 80 0.55 -5.87 -1.27
N PRO A 81 1.47 -4.89 -1.27
CA PRO A 81 2.73 -4.99 -2.00
C PRO A 81 3.79 -5.86 -1.32
N LEU A 82 3.57 -6.27 -0.08
CA LEU A 82 4.47 -7.14 0.67
C LEU A 82 3.71 -8.36 1.20
N PRO A 83 4.31 -9.56 1.21
CA PRO A 83 3.67 -10.74 1.78
C PRO A 83 3.51 -10.60 3.30
N VAL A 84 2.49 -11.27 3.85
CA VAL A 84 2.30 -11.39 5.30
C VAL A 84 3.42 -12.27 5.89
N ARG A 85 3.88 -11.93 7.09
CA ARG A 85 4.87 -12.74 7.84
C ARG A 85 4.17 -13.78 8.70
N PRO A 86 4.85 -14.89 9.04
CA PRO A 86 4.30 -15.85 10.01
C PRO A 86 3.90 -15.14 11.31
N GLN A 87 2.67 -15.39 11.78
CA GLN A 87 2.10 -14.82 13.01
C GLN A 87 1.89 -13.28 13.01
N GLU A 88 2.06 -12.62 11.87
CA GLU A 88 1.78 -11.18 11.74
C GLU A 88 0.27 -10.93 11.61
N GLY A 89 -0.28 -10.16 12.52
CA GLY A 89 -1.68 -9.71 12.44
C GLY A 89 -1.90 -8.68 11.33
N LEU A 90 -3.15 -8.56 10.85
CA LEU A 90 -3.50 -7.60 9.79
C LEU A 90 -3.08 -6.15 10.11
N PRO A 91 -3.30 -5.61 11.34
CA PRO A 91 -2.87 -4.26 11.69
C PRO A 91 -1.36 -4.07 11.60
N ASP A 92 -0.57 -5.04 12.12
CA ASP A 92 0.90 -4.97 12.12
C ASP A 92 1.45 -5.07 10.70
N TRP A 93 0.87 -5.95 9.88
CA TRP A 93 1.22 -6.07 8.48
C TRP A 93 0.99 -4.76 7.71
N ILE A 94 -0.16 -4.12 7.90
CA ILE A 94 -0.48 -2.82 7.30
C ILE A 94 0.52 -1.75 7.76
N ALA A 95 0.79 -1.67 9.06
CA ALA A 95 1.77 -0.74 9.60
C ALA A 95 3.17 -0.95 8.99
N ARG A 96 3.60 -2.21 8.81
CA ARG A 96 4.85 -2.55 8.14
C ARG A 96 4.86 -2.14 6.67
N VAL A 97 3.78 -2.37 5.94
CA VAL A 97 3.66 -1.97 4.53
C VAL A 97 3.73 -0.45 4.40
N GLU A 98 3.03 0.30 5.26
CA GLU A 98 3.09 1.77 5.28
C GLU A 98 4.47 2.29 5.64
N LEU A 99 5.13 1.66 6.61
CA LEU A 99 6.51 2.01 6.98
C LEU A 99 7.48 1.75 5.83
N ALA A 100 7.34 0.63 5.13
CA ALA A 100 8.15 0.31 3.95
C ALA A 100 7.92 1.32 2.81
N ALA A 101 6.67 1.74 2.57
CA ALA A 101 6.34 2.77 1.59
C ALA A 101 6.95 4.14 1.95
N ASN A 102 6.94 4.50 3.24
CA ASN A 102 7.60 5.71 3.73
C ASN A 102 9.11 5.64 3.53
N LYS A 103 9.74 4.52 3.90
CA LYS A 103 11.18 4.31 3.70
C LYS A 103 11.59 4.32 2.24
N ARG A 104 10.77 3.79 1.35
CA ARG A 104 11.00 3.87 -0.11
C ARG A 104 11.04 5.32 -0.58
N ARG A 105 10.08 6.14 -0.14
CA ARG A 105 10.07 7.59 -0.45
C ARG A 105 11.29 8.32 0.11
N GLU A 106 11.76 7.96 1.32
CA GLU A 106 12.99 8.51 1.90
C GLU A 106 14.23 8.13 1.06
N VAL A 107 14.32 6.88 0.61
CA VAL A 107 15.39 6.40 -0.29
C VAL A 107 15.41 7.21 -1.58
N GLU A 108 14.27 7.35 -2.26
CA GLU A 108 14.14 8.11 -3.51
C GLU A 108 14.56 9.57 -3.33
N LYS A 109 14.09 10.23 -2.26
CA LYS A 109 14.42 11.60 -1.90
C LYS A 109 15.93 11.77 -1.66
N THR A 110 16.53 10.84 -0.91
CA THR A 110 17.95 10.87 -0.57
C THR A 110 18.80 10.58 -1.81
N GLN A 111 18.35 9.68 -2.68
CA GLN A 111 19.03 9.39 -3.94
C GLN A 111 18.99 10.59 -4.91
N ALA A 112 17.85 11.26 -5.03
CA ALA A 112 17.74 12.49 -5.81
C ALA A 112 18.63 13.62 -5.25
N ARG A 113 18.77 13.72 -3.92
CA ARG A 113 19.67 14.67 -3.26
C ARG A 113 21.13 14.33 -3.53
N LEU A 114 21.52 13.04 -3.52
CA LEU A 114 22.87 12.58 -3.83
C LEU A 114 23.30 12.97 -5.25
N ILE A 115 22.41 12.84 -6.21
CA ILE A 115 22.66 13.18 -7.63
C ILE A 115 22.95 14.68 -7.80
N LYS A 116 22.24 15.53 -7.02
CA LYS A 116 22.37 16.99 -7.10
C LYS A 116 23.56 17.54 -6.30
N GLU A 117 24.10 16.77 -5.34
CA GLU A 117 25.20 17.23 -4.49
C GLU A 117 26.51 17.34 -5.30
N LYS A 118 27.24 18.41 -5.11
CA LYS A 118 28.53 18.67 -5.78
C LYS A 118 29.73 18.41 -4.88
N GLN A 119 29.58 18.59 -3.57
CA GLN A 119 30.65 18.47 -2.60
C GLN A 119 30.91 16.99 -2.26
N PHE A 120 32.15 16.55 -2.40
CA PHE A 120 32.57 15.17 -2.19
C PHE A 120 32.26 14.69 -0.77
N ASN A 121 32.62 15.42 0.27
CA ASN A 121 32.36 15.00 1.65
C ASN A 121 30.86 14.82 1.95
N ARG A 122 30.04 15.74 1.45
CA ARG A 122 28.57 15.61 1.57
C ARG A 122 28.02 14.42 0.80
N LYS A 123 28.58 14.08 -0.35
CA LYS A 123 28.22 12.85 -1.07
C LYS A 123 28.49 11.60 -0.24
N VAL A 124 29.62 11.56 0.47
CA VAL A 124 29.96 10.42 1.35
C VAL A 124 28.94 10.28 2.47
N GLU A 125 28.58 11.38 3.13
CA GLU A 125 27.57 11.40 4.20
C GLU A 125 26.19 10.93 3.68
N ILE A 126 25.75 11.50 2.55
CA ILE A 126 24.45 11.12 1.94
C ILE A 126 24.46 9.63 1.54
N ASN A 127 25.57 9.11 1.01
CA ASN A 127 25.70 7.70 0.68
C ASN A 127 25.60 6.79 1.92
N ALA A 128 26.17 7.19 3.05
CA ALA A 128 26.04 6.45 4.29
C ALA A 128 24.57 6.37 4.74
N ILE A 129 23.86 7.49 4.72
CA ILE A 129 22.42 7.55 5.04
C ILE A 129 21.63 6.66 4.06
N LEU A 130 21.92 6.75 2.77
CA LEU A 130 21.24 5.96 1.74
C LEU A 130 21.42 4.45 1.95
N ARG A 131 22.60 3.99 2.36
CA ARG A 131 22.85 2.58 2.69
C ARG A 131 22.01 2.13 3.88
N GLN A 132 21.93 2.95 4.94
CA GLN A 132 21.11 2.65 6.12
C GLN A 132 19.63 2.56 5.76
N LEU A 133 19.11 3.51 4.98
CA LEU A 133 17.72 3.50 4.54
C LEU A 133 17.39 2.28 3.66
N LYS A 134 18.29 1.90 2.75
CA LYS A 134 18.12 0.70 1.92
C LYS A 134 18.13 -0.58 2.75
N SER A 135 19.04 -0.70 3.73
CA SER A 135 19.07 -1.84 4.64
C SER A 135 17.78 -1.94 5.48
N ALA A 136 17.30 -0.82 6.02
CA ALA A 136 16.03 -0.79 6.75
C ALA A 136 14.84 -1.19 5.86
N LEU A 137 14.79 -0.71 4.62
CA LEU A 137 13.75 -1.08 3.66
C LEU A 137 13.81 -2.58 3.32
N GLU A 138 14.99 -3.16 3.15
CA GLU A 138 15.16 -4.59 2.89
C GLU A 138 14.65 -5.43 4.06
N GLN A 139 14.93 -5.04 5.31
CA GLN A 139 14.42 -5.73 6.50
C GLN A 139 12.89 -5.70 6.59
N LEU A 140 12.25 -4.61 6.15
CA LEU A 140 10.79 -4.50 6.11
C LEU A 140 10.17 -5.34 4.99
N SER A 141 10.92 -5.59 3.92
CA SER A 141 10.44 -6.29 2.72
C SER A 141 10.60 -7.82 2.80
N ARG A 142 11.42 -8.31 3.74
CA ARG A 142 11.53 -9.73 4.09
C ARG A 142 10.40 -10.12 5.02
#